data_7d9254c2cb7603fe4ff912876f875d36
#
_entry.id   7d9254c2cb7603fe4ff912876f875d36
#
_cell.length_a   1.000
_cell.length_b   1.000
_cell.length_c   1.000
_cell.angle_alpha   90.00
_cell.angle_beta   90.00
_cell.angle_gamma   90.00
#
_symmetry.space_group_name_H-M   'P 1'
#
loop_
_entity.id
_entity.type
_entity.pdbx_description
1 polymer ?
#
loop_
_entity_poly.entity_id
_entity_poly.type
_entity_poly.pdbx_seq_one_letter_code
_entity_poly.pdbx_strand_id
1 'polypeptide(L)'
;MKEEFVNIVKPLLPNVDYCSIRFVSKYSNIINATRGVLEPVVISEDEGVMITIYNNGGAGYGATCDITKEGIKHAIDKALEWSNFSKNKLTYFPDLAKMKRVEGTYFTNESKQWSQVSVKDKADYLLSINKALKSKSAISNWGAGLRYNSIESQFIDT
;
A
#
# COMPACT_ATOMS: atom_id res chain seq x y z
N MET A 1 -0.84 -15.63 6.43
CA MET A 1 -0.99 -14.71 5.27
C MET A 1 0.13 -14.83 4.24
N LYS A 2 1.44 -14.72 4.60
CA LYS A 2 2.51 -14.74 3.57
C LYS A 2 2.54 -16.01 2.72
N GLU A 3 2.51 -17.18 3.32
CA GLU A 3 2.50 -18.44 2.58
C GLU A 3 1.19 -18.70 1.83
N GLU A 4 0.09 -18.27 2.38
CA GLU A 4 -1.23 -18.43 1.79
C GLU A 4 -1.38 -17.63 0.49
N PHE A 5 -0.97 -16.35 0.46
CA PHE A 5 -1.01 -15.53 -0.74
C PHE A 5 -0.10 -16.09 -1.84
N VAL A 6 1.13 -16.48 -1.50
CA VAL A 6 2.08 -17.09 -2.43
C VAL A 6 1.49 -18.36 -3.05
N ASN A 7 0.84 -19.20 -2.24
CA ASN A 7 0.22 -20.46 -2.69
C ASN A 7 -0.98 -20.22 -3.63
N ILE A 8 -1.73 -19.14 -3.41
CA ILE A 8 -2.82 -18.73 -4.31
C ILE A 8 -2.26 -18.24 -5.65
N VAL A 9 -1.22 -17.42 -5.61
CA VAL A 9 -0.71 -16.68 -6.78
C VAL A 9 0.16 -17.52 -7.70
N LYS A 10 1.06 -18.35 -7.15
CA LYS A 10 2.01 -19.15 -7.97
C LYS A 10 1.33 -19.94 -9.10
N PRO A 11 0.20 -20.64 -8.85
CA PRO A 11 -0.46 -21.41 -9.91
C PRO A 11 -1.15 -20.53 -10.97
N LEU A 12 -1.32 -19.23 -10.69
CA LEU A 12 -2.00 -18.28 -11.58
C LEU A 12 -1.04 -17.52 -12.48
N LEU A 13 0.27 -17.58 -12.22
CA LEU A 13 1.27 -16.88 -13.03
C LEU A 13 1.17 -17.31 -14.50
N PRO A 14 0.94 -16.35 -15.43
CA PRO A 14 0.84 -16.65 -16.84
C PRO A 14 2.23 -16.93 -17.45
N ASN A 15 2.25 -17.70 -18.54
CA ASN A 15 3.48 -17.88 -19.34
C ASN A 15 3.67 -16.70 -20.27
N VAL A 16 4.45 -15.71 -19.83
CA VAL A 16 4.73 -14.43 -20.49
C VAL A 16 6.20 -14.05 -20.31
N ASP A 17 6.67 -13.01 -21.01
CA ASP A 17 8.06 -12.54 -20.88
C ASP A 17 8.39 -12.06 -19.46
N TYR A 18 7.42 -11.44 -18.78
CA TYR A 18 7.52 -11.02 -17.37
C TYR A 18 6.13 -10.82 -16.77
N CYS A 19 5.95 -11.31 -15.58
CA CYS A 19 4.78 -11.01 -14.75
C CYS A 19 5.22 -10.69 -13.33
N SER A 20 4.69 -9.63 -12.76
CA SER A 20 4.80 -9.38 -11.32
C SER A 20 3.43 -9.16 -10.70
N ILE A 21 3.29 -9.66 -9.49
CA ILE A 21 2.08 -9.54 -8.68
C ILE A 21 2.48 -8.97 -7.33
N ARG A 22 1.89 -7.84 -6.97
CA ARG A 22 2.11 -7.16 -5.69
C ARG A 22 0.81 -7.10 -4.91
N PHE A 23 0.81 -7.70 -3.75
CA PHE A 23 -0.19 -7.47 -2.71
C PHE A 23 0.23 -6.31 -1.83
N VAL A 24 -0.71 -5.46 -1.45
CA VAL A 24 -0.52 -4.39 -0.48
C VAL A 24 -1.72 -4.37 0.46
N SER A 25 -1.45 -4.39 1.76
CA SER A 25 -2.42 -4.08 2.80
C SER A 25 -1.95 -2.87 3.58
N LYS A 26 -2.83 -1.90 3.76
CA LYS A 26 -2.54 -0.63 4.43
C LYS A 26 -3.53 -0.40 5.55
N TYR A 27 -3.02 -0.20 6.76
CA TYR A 27 -3.76 0.31 7.91
C TYR A 27 -3.35 1.75 8.18
N SER A 28 -4.32 2.63 8.39
CA SER A 28 -4.08 4.04 8.70
C SER A 28 -4.90 4.45 9.92
N ASN A 29 -4.27 5.13 10.87
CA ASN A 29 -4.93 5.69 12.05
C ASN A 29 -4.53 7.16 12.21
N ILE A 30 -5.52 8.05 12.29
CA ILE A 30 -5.31 9.49 12.38
C ILE A 30 -6.09 10.03 13.58
N ILE A 31 -5.41 10.78 14.43
CA ILE A 31 -5.97 11.45 15.58
C ILE A 31 -5.59 12.93 15.46
N ASN A 32 -6.57 13.81 15.40
CA ASN A 32 -6.34 15.25 15.29
C ASN A 32 -6.94 15.99 16.49
N ALA A 33 -6.37 17.15 16.77
CA ALA A 33 -6.94 18.12 17.69
C ALA A 33 -6.81 19.53 17.10
N THR A 34 -7.92 20.24 17.00
CA THR A 34 -7.98 21.60 16.46
C THR A 34 -8.55 22.53 17.51
N ARG A 35 -7.85 23.61 17.80
CA ARG A 35 -8.23 24.62 18.80
C ARG A 35 -8.58 24.06 20.20
N GLY A 36 -7.83 23.01 20.60
CA GLY A 36 -8.01 22.34 21.89
C GLY A 36 -9.14 21.31 21.92
N VAL A 37 -9.78 21.00 20.79
CA VAL A 37 -10.85 19.99 20.66
C VAL A 37 -10.33 18.81 19.87
N LEU A 38 -10.50 17.62 20.43
CA LEU A 38 -10.22 16.37 19.72
C LEU A 38 -11.26 16.13 18.64
N GLU A 39 -10.79 15.77 17.46
CA GLU A 39 -11.63 15.33 16.36
C GLU A 39 -11.90 13.82 16.47
N PRO A 40 -12.94 13.29 15.80
CA PRO A 40 -13.17 11.87 15.72
C PRO A 40 -11.94 11.14 15.16
N VAL A 41 -11.58 10.01 15.78
CA VAL A 41 -10.48 9.16 15.30
C VAL A 41 -10.85 8.56 13.96
N VAL A 42 -9.97 8.73 12.98
CA VAL A 42 -10.16 8.14 11.64
C VAL A 42 -9.28 6.89 11.52
N ILE A 43 -9.92 5.77 11.25
CA ILE A 43 -9.26 4.50 10.93
C ILE A 43 -9.66 4.12 9.51
N SER A 44 -8.70 3.75 8.70
CA SER A 44 -8.94 3.19 7.38
C SER A 44 -8.07 1.98 7.13
N GLU A 45 -8.65 0.96 6.52
CA GLU A 45 -7.99 -0.24 6.05
C GLU A 45 -8.26 -0.36 4.56
N ASP A 46 -7.21 -0.69 3.81
CA ASP A 46 -7.28 -0.85 2.36
C ASP A 46 -6.32 -1.96 1.94
N GLU A 47 -6.79 -2.85 1.07
CA GLU A 47 -5.97 -3.93 0.55
C GLU A 47 -6.28 -4.20 -0.93
N GLY A 48 -5.29 -4.72 -1.62
CA GLY A 48 -5.47 -5.08 -3.01
C GLY A 48 -4.24 -5.70 -3.63
N VAL A 49 -4.43 -6.15 -4.85
CA VAL A 49 -3.40 -6.78 -5.67
C VAL A 49 -3.24 -5.99 -6.96
N MET A 50 -1.99 -5.73 -7.32
CA MET A 50 -1.61 -5.09 -8.58
C MET A 50 -0.77 -6.07 -9.39
N ILE A 51 -1.12 -6.22 -10.66
CA ILE A 51 -0.47 -7.09 -11.62
C ILE A 51 0.18 -6.23 -12.71
N THR A 52 1.44 -6.53 -13.03
CA THR A 52 2.14 -5.96 -14.18
C THR A 52 2.58 -7.08 -15.10
N ILE A 53 2.27 -6.97 -16.38
CA ILE A 53 2.67 -7.94 -17.40
C ILE A 53 3.41 -7.23 -18.52
N TYR A 54 4.55 -7.80 -18.92
CA TYR A 54 5.21 -7.50 -20.17
C TYR A 54 5.19 -8.77 -21.02
N ASN A 55 4.72 -8.64 -22.26
CA ASN A 55 4.62 -9.79 -23.16
C ASN A 55 4.68 -9.36 -24.63
N ASN A 56 5.61 -9.94 -25.38
CA ASN A 56 5.77 -9.73 -26.82
C ASN A 56 5.82 -8.22 -27.23
N GLY A 57 6.53 -7.39 -26.44
CA GLY A 57 6.66 -5.95 -26.69
C GLY A 57 5.46 -5.12 -26.28
N GLY A 58 4.51 -5.69 -25.56
CA GLY A 58 3.38 -4.99 -24.95
C GLY A 58 3.47 -4.97 -23.43
N ALA A 59 2.78 -4.01 -22.80
CA ALA A 59 2.67 -3.89 -21.34
C ALA A 59 1.20 -3.79 -20.93
N GLY A 60 0.86 -4.43 -19.82
CA GLY A 60 -0.48 -4.39 -19.26
C GLY A 60 -0.46 -4.33 -17.75
N TYR A 61 -1.46 -3.66 -17.20
CA TYR A 61 -1.70 -3.56 -15.77
C TYR A 61 -3.09 -4.05 -15.45
N GLY A 62 -3.22 -4.76 -14.34
CA GLY A 62 -4.49 -5.14 -13.73
C GLY A 62 -4.43 -4.88 -12.24
N ALA A 63 -5.56 -4.57 -11.63
CA ALA A 63 -5.66 -4.41 -10.19
C ALA A 63 -7.02 -4.89 -9.69
N THR A 64 -7.05 -5.36 -8.44
CA THR A 64 -8.28 -5.78 -7.78
C THR A 64 -8.15 -5.65 -6.27
N CYS A 65 -9.25 -5.32 -5.59
CA CYS A 65 -9.40 -5.46 -4.14
C CYS A 65 -10.01 -6.83 -3.76
N ASP A 66 -10.46 -7.62 -4.74
CA ASP A 66 -10.86 -9.01 -4.53
C ASP A 66 -9.62 -9.90 -4.54
N ILE A 67 -9.14 -10.26 -3.33
CA ILE A 67 -7.95 -11.09 -3.12
C ILE A 67 -8.21 -12.60 -3.24
N THR A 68 -9.42 -12.99 -3.66
CA THR A 68 -9.72 -14.38 -3.98
C THR A 68 -8.95 -14.84 -5.23
N LYS A 69 -8.83 -16.16 -5.39
CA LYS A 69 -8.20 -16.74 -6.58
C LYS A 69 -8.87 -16.26 -7.88
N GLU A 70 -10.19 -16.16 -7.87
CA GLU A 70 -11.02 -15.71 -9.00
C GLU A 70 -10.79 -14.22 -9.30
N GLY A 71 -10.76 -13.36 -8.27
CA GLY A 71 -10.51 -11.93 -8.40
C GLY A 71 -9.11 -11.65 -8.95
N ILE A 72 -8.10 -12.33 -8.43
CA ILE A 72 -6.71 -12.21 -8.91
C ILE A 72 -6.60 -12.70 -10.35
N LYS A 73 -7.21 -13.86 -10.68
CA LYS A 73 -7.22 -14.37 -12.05
C LYS A 73 -7.84 -13.37 -13.03
N HIS A 74 -8.97 -12.78 -12.67
CA HIS A 74 -9.62 -11.77 -13.51
C HIS A 74 -8.70 -10.55 -13.74
N ALA A 75 -8.00 -10.09 -12.71
CA ALA A 75 -7.06 -8.99 -12.86
C ALA A 75 -5.84 -9.36 -13.74
N ILE A 76 -5.37 -10.61 -13.69
CA ILE A 76 -4.33 -11.14 -14.59
C ILE A 76 -4.85 -11.14 -16.04
N ASP A 77 -6.07 -11.64 -16.28
CA ASP A 77 -6.67 -11.69 -17.61
C ASP A 77 -6.81 -10.27 -18.20
N LYS A 78 -7.18 -9.27 -17.38
CA LYS A 78 -7.20 -7.85 -17.78
C LYS A 78 -5.81 -7.31 -18.11
N ALA A 79 -4.80 -7.61 -17.32
CA ALA A 79 -3.42 -7.22 -17.61
C ALA A 79 -2.91 -7.84 -18.92
N LEU A 80 -3.25 -9.10 -19.21
CA LEU A 80 -2.95 -9.78 -20.48
C LEU A 80 -3.65 -9.10 -21.67
N GLU A 81 -4.92 -8.77 -21.54
CA GLU A 81 -5.69 -8.04 -22.56
C GLU A 81 -5.00 -6.73 -22.92
N TRP A 82 -4.64 -5.90 -21.91
CA TRP A 82 -3.94 -4.65 -22.12
C TRP A 82 -2.53 -4.81 -22.70
N SER A 83 -1.80 -5.83 -22.27
CA SER A 83 -0.49 -6.17 -22.84
C SER A 83 -0.60 -6.46 -24.35
N ASN A 84 -1.60 -7.24 -24.75
CA ASN A 84 -1.83 -7.53 -26.17
C ASN A 84 -2.25 -6.28 -26.95
N PHE A 85 -3.13 -5.44 -26.36
CA PHE A 85 -3.60 -4.22 -27.01
C PHE A 85 -2.50 -3.15 -27.20
N SER A 86 -1.55 -3.07 -26.26
CA SER A 86 -0.44 -2.11 -26.27
C SER A 86 0.75 -2.54 -27.12
N LYS A 87 0.75 -3.77 -27.63
CA LYS A 87 1.81 -4.30 -28.50
C LYS A 87 2.11 -3.36 -29.65
N ASN A 88 3.41 -3.07 -29.88
CA ASN A 88 3.91 -2.14 -30.89
C ASN A 88 3.41 -0.67 -30.76
N LYS A 89 2.82 -0.31 -29.63
CA LYS A 89 2.33 1.07 -29.36
C LYS A 89 3.09 1.73 -28.22
N LEU A 90 4.00 1.01 -27.57
CA LEU A 90 4.78 1.56 -26.45
C LEU A 90 5.92 2.44 -26.99
N THR A 91 6.10 3.61 -26.40
CA THR A 91 7.25 4.48 -26.66
C THR A 91 8.53 3.98 -25.99
N TYR A 92 8.39 3.15 -24.95
CA TYR A 92 9.49 2.53 -24.22
C TYR A 92 9.08 1.13 -23.76
N PHE A 93 9.96 0.17 -23.93
CA PHE A 93 9.86 -1.19 -23.39
C PHE A 93 11.09 -1.47 -22.53
N PRO A 94 10.94 -1.91 -21.27
CA PRO A 94 12.07 -2.17 -20.40
C PRO A 94 12.91 -3.34 -20.91
N ASP A 95 14.23 -3.27 -20.69
CA ASP A 95 15.13 -4.38 -20.91
C ASP A 95 14.96 -5.39 -19.76
N LEU A 96 14.13 -6.39 -19.98
CA LEU A 96 13.78 -7.39 -18.97
C LEU A 96 15.00 -8.20 -18.52
N ALA A 97 16.01 -8.37 -19.37
CA ALA A 97 17.24 -9.09 -19.01
C ALA A 97 18.09 -8.34 -17.97
N LYS A 98 17.90 -7.03 -17.85
CA LYS A 98 18.59 -6.19 -16.85
C LYS A 98 17.82 -6.07 -15.53
N MET A 99 16.61 -6.59 -15.43
CA MET A 99 15.86 -6.60 -14.17
C MET A 99 16.55 -7.53 -13.17
N LYS A 100 16.97 -6.97 -12.05
CA LYS A 100 17.58 -7.76 -10.98
C LYS A 100 16.50 -8.52 -10.24
N ARG A 101 16.65 -9.84 -10.13
CA ARG A 101 15.87 -10.66 -9.21
C ARG A 101 16.47 -10.50 -7.81
N VAL A 102 15.64 -10.14 -6.86
CA VAL A 102 16.04 -9.96 -5.45
C VAL A 102 15.02 -10.66 -4.57
N GLU A 103 15.52 -11.58 -3.75
CA GLU A 103 14.73 -12.18 -2.68
C GLU A 103 15.14 -11.56 -1.35
N GLY A 104 14.18 -11.19 -0.54
CA GLY A 104 14.45 -10.61 0.76
C GLY A 104 13.19 -10.22 1.51
N THR A 105 13.38 -9.91 2.77
CA THR A 105 12.34 -9.42 3.67
C THR A 105 12.86 -8.17 4.36
N TYR A 106 12.03 -7.14 4.39
CA TYR A 106 12.34 -5.89 5.05
C TYR A 106 11.30 -5.59 6.14
N PHE A 107 11.77 -5.11 7.28
CA PHE A 107 10.94 -4.64 8.38
C PHE A 107 11.45 -3.29 8.87
N THR A 108 10.51 -2.40 9.17
CA THR A 108 10.83 -1.19 9.92
C THR A 108 10.88 -1.55 11.41
N ASN A 109 12.03 -1.27 12.05
CA ASN A 109 12.16 -1.46 13.50
C ASN A 109 11.42 -0.31 14.21
N GLU A 110 10.43 -0.66 15.03
CA GLU A 110 9.73 0.26 15.90
C GLU A 110 10.24 0.13 17.32
N SER A 111 10.68 1.24 17.93
CA SER A 111 11.09 1.26 19.35
C SER A 111 9.90 1.06 20.29
N LYS A 112 8.70 1.46 19.86
CA LYS A 112 7.44 1.28 20.57
C LYS A 112 6.31 1.10 19.57
N GLN A 113 5.56 0.02 19.70
CA GLN A 113 4.44 -0.26 18.83
C GLN A 113 3.30 0.74 19.07
N TRP A 114 2.64 1.16 18.00
CA TRP A 114 1.50 2.07 18.06
C TRP A 114 0.36 1.57 18.97
N SER A 115 0.10 0.26 18.93
CA SER A 115 -0.91 -0.42 19.75
C SER A 115 -0.61 -0.42 21.25
N GLN A 116 0.66 -0.27 21.65
CA GLN A 116 1.09 -0.24 23.05
C GLN A 116 0.83 1.12 23.73
N VAL A 117 0.48 2.15 22.94
CA VAL A 117 0.10 3.46 23.48
C VAL A 117 -1.41 3.59 23.43
N SER A 118 -2.04 3.85 24.58
CA SER A 118 -3.48 3.97 24.65
C SER A 118 -4.00 5.16 23.82
N VAL A 119 -5.24 5.09 23.34
CA VAL A 119 -5.88 6.22 22.63
C VAL A 119 -5.94 7.44 23.55
N LYS A 120 -6.16 7.23 24.85
CA LYS A 120 -6.17 8.30 25.85
C LYS A 120 -4.82 9.02 25.92
N ASP A 121 -3.71 8.27 26.01
CA ASP A 121 -2.36 8.88 26.11
C ASP A 121 -2.01 9.66 24.82
N LYS A 122 -2.40 9.16 23.67
CA LYS A 122 -2.25 9.85 22.36
C LYS A 122 -3.05 11.15 22.34
N ALA A 123 -4.29 11.12 22.83
CA ALA A 123 -5.17 12.27 22.93
C ALA A 123 -4.63 13.31 23.89
N ASP A 124 -4.23 12.90 25.10
CA ASP A 124 -3.67 13.78 26.11
C ASP A 124 -2.38 14.47 25.61
N TYR A 125 -1.52 13.71 24.89
CA TYR A 125 -0.34 14.25 24.24
C TYR A 125 -0.70 15.33 23.21
N LEU A 126 -1.66 15.06 22.32
CA LEU A 126 -2.12 16.03 21.31
C LEU A 126 -2.71 17.29 21.93
N LEU A 127 -3.51 17.14 22.99
CA LEU A 127 -4.09 18.28 23.71
C LEU A 127 -3.01 19.12 24.38
N SER A 128 -1.97 18.51 24.93
CA SER A 128 -0.82 19.23 25.50
C SER A 128 -0.08 20.06 24.44
N ILE A 129 0.16 19.51 23.26
CA ILE A 129 0.74 20.25 22.12
C ILE A 129 -0.19 21.38 21.69
N ASN A 130 -1.49 21.10 21.55
CA ASN A 130 -2.49 22.11 21.18
C ASN A 130 -2.49 23.29 22.14
N LYS A 131 -2.38 23.04 23.44
CA LYS A 131 -2.25 24.07 24.46
C LYS A 131 -0.99 24.91 24.29
N ALA A 132 0.14 24.28 24.02
CA ALA A 132 1.42 24.97 23.80
C ALA A 132 1.41 25.83 22.52
N LEU A 133 0.74 25.37 21.45
CA LEU A 133 0.61 26.12 20.20
C LEU A 133 -0.15 27.43 20.34
N LYS A 134 -1.15 27.52 21.26
CA LYS A 134 -1.85 28.76 21.58
C LYS A 134 -1.05 29.64 22.55
N SER A 135 0.19 29.93 22.21
CA SER A 135 1.10 30.70 23.07
C SER A 135 0.79 32.23 23.12
N LYS A 136 0.06 32.73 22.11
CA LYS A 136 -0.28 34.18 22.00
C LYS A 136 -1.75 34.38 21.62
N SER A 137 -2.36 35.48 22.07
CA SER A 137 -3.74 35.84 21.74
C SER A 137 -3.99 36.05 20.25
N ALA A 138 -2.97 36.49 19.50
CA ALA A 138 -3.04 36.72 18.07
C ALA A 138 -3.19 35.43 17.24
N ILE A 139 -2.91 34.23 17.81
CA ILE A 139 -3.09 32.98 17.12
C ILE A 139 -4.59 32.62 17.15
N SER A 140 -5.23 32.72 16.00
CA SER A 140 -6.66 32.45 15.82
C SER A 140 -6.97 30.99 15.42
N ASN A 141 -6.00 30.29 14.80
CA ASN A 141 -6.16 28.89 14.40
C ASN A 141 -4.88 28.10 14.66
N TRP A 142 -5.02 26.91 15.24
CA TRP A 142 -3.92 25.99 15.51
C TRP A 142 -4.46 24.55 15.57
N GLY A 143 -3.63 23.59 15.21
CA GLY A 143 -3.97 22.18 15.27
C GLY A 143 -2.72 21.32 15.39
N ALA A 144 -2.90 20.12 15.86
CA ALA A 144 -1.89 19.07 15.89
C ALA A 144 -2.52 17.74 15.53
N GLY A 145 -1.75 16.85 14.92
CA GLY A 145 -2.22 15.52 14.51
C GLY A 145 -1.15 14.47 14.72
N LEU A 146 -1.60 13.28 15.05
CA LEU A 146 -0.82 12.04 15.00
C LEU A 146 -1.34 11.18 13.86
N ARG A 147 -0.43 10.68 13.03
CA ARG A 147 -0.75 9.74 11.97
C ARG A 147 0.14 8.53 12.08
N TYR A 148 -0.47 7.37 12.07
CA TYR A 148 0.19 6.08 11.95
C TYR A 148 -0.23 5.40 10.67
N ASN A 149 0.74 4.87 9.93
CA ASN A 149 0.47 4.02 8.78
C ASN A 149 1.29 2.75 8.93
N SER A 150 0.62 1.61 8.80
CA SER A 150 1.25 0.30 8.64
C SER A 150 0.98 -0.19 7.24
N ILE A 151 2.02 -0.61 6.54
CA ILE A 151 1.92 -1.13 5.17
C ILE A 151 2.60 -2.49 5.15
N GLU A 152 1.86 -3.52 4.79
CA GLU A 152 2.38 -4.83 4.44
C GLU A 152 2.35 -4.96 2.91
N SER A 153 3.47 -5.38 2.33
CA SER A 153 3.54 -5.62 0.89
C SER A 153 4.23 -6.95 0.62
N GLN A 154 3.66 -7.72 -0.29
CA GLN A 154 4.26 -8.96 -0.80
C GLN A 154 4.41 -8.83 -2.32
N PHE A 155 5.58 -9.18 -2.83
CA PHE A 155 5.91 -9.08 -4.24
C PHE A 155 6.39 -10.42 -4.75
N ILE A 156 5.86 -10.85 -5.88
CA ILE A 156 6.23 -12.09 -6.57
C ILE A 156 6.41 -11.74 -8.04
N ASP A 157 7.48 -12.25 -8.66
CA ASP A 157 7.71 -12.13 -10.10
C ASP A 157 8.12 -13.46 -10.73
N THR A 158 8.14 -13.50 -12.09
CA THR A 158 8.58 -14.65 -12.90
C THR A 158 10.04 -14.54 -13.32
#